data_dad525c236387ddb0361dba1283ede41
#
_entry.id   dad525c236387ddb0361dba1283ede41
#
_cell.length_a   1.000
_cell.length_b   1.000
_cell.length_c   1.000
_cell.angle_alpha   90.00
_cell.angle_beta   90.00
_cell.angle_gamma   90.00
#
_symmetry.space_group_name_H-M   'P 1'
#
loop_
_entity.id
_entity.type
_entity.pdbx_description
1 polymer ?
#
loop_
_entity_poly.entity_id
_entity_poly.type
_entity_poly.pdbx_seq_one_letter_code
_entity_poly.pdbx_strand_id
1 'polypeptide(L)'
;LPGGYRVGVAGVAGVAGFAVVTALNLRVARWVTCPLPTAVEAALDRLDAGLLVAGPPGSGKTTVLRSMVCRLAAGNRIICVVDERGELMADASCPLEDKPAVNCDVYTRYPKAKAIEMALRCMNPQAIVCDELGTAADAEALEAGLASGAVFLASVHCESPESLQHKPQLARLLGTGAFTRAVFLAGRDQPGQIAQMVPLV
;
A
#
# COMPACT_ATOMS: atom_id res chain seq x y z
N LEU A 1 -6.32 8.77 -15.58
CA LEU A 1 -6.72 7.85 -16.65
C LEU A 1 -7.08 6.50 -16.03
N PRO A 2 -7.91 5.67 -16.68
CA PRO A 2 -8.15 4.29 -16.24
C PRO A 2 -6.85 3.50 -16.14
N GLY A 3 -6.80 2.46 -15.26
CA GLY A 3 -5.63 1.59 -15.13
C GLY A 3 -4.43 2.21 -14.40
N GLY A 4 -4.64 3.27 -13.61
CA GLY A 4 -3.58 3.89 -12.81
C GLY A 4 -2.61 4.80 -13.59
N TYR A 5 -2.84 5.00 -14.88
CA TYR A 5 -2.01 5.91 -15.69
C TYR A 5 -2.19 7.37 -15.24
N ARG A 6 -1.10 8.12 -15.20
CA ARG A 6 -1.10 9.55 -14.87
C ARG A 6 -0.44 10.37 -15.96
N VAL A 7 -1.02 11.54 -16.24
CA VAL A 7 -0.47 12.53 -17.15
C VAL A 7 -0.26 13.82 -16.37
N GLY A 8 1.00 14.22 -16.24
CA GLY A 8 1.38 15.55 -15.78
C GLY A 8 1.48 16.50 -16.99
N VAL A 9 0.91 17.66 -16.88
CA VAL A 9 0.97 18.71 -17.92
C VAL A 9 1.64 19.93 -17.33
N ALA A 10 2.65 20.44 -18.03
CA ALA A 10 3.26 21.73 -17.69
C ALA A 10 3.13 22.70 -18.87
N GLY A 11 3.02 23.98 -18.59
CA GLY A 11 2.85 24.98 -19.63
C GLY A 11 2.72 26.41 -19.11
N VAL A 12 2.45 27.33 -20.00
CA VAL A 12 2.24 28.76 -19.70
C VAL A 12 0.77 28.94 -19.29
N ALA A 13 0.55 29.65 -18.18
CA ALA A 13 -0.79 29.94 -17.69
C ALA A 13 -1.54 30.89 -18.63
N GLY A 14 -2.80 30.60 -18.87
CA GLY A 14 -3.75 31.47 -19.58
C GLY A 14 -4.98 31.77 -18.72
N VAL A 15 -5.92 32.51 -19.24
CA VAL A 15 -7.11 32.95 -18.50
C VAL A 15 -8.03 31.80 -18.10
N ALA A 16 -8.11 30.74 -18.93
CA ALA A 16 -8.98 29.60 -18.72
C ALA A 16 -8.21 28.27 -18.57
N GLY A 17 -6.92 28.32 -18.18
CA GLY A 17 -6.07 27.14 -18.07
C GLY A 17 -4.71 27.35 -18.70
N PHE A 18 -4.16 26.36 -19.43
CA PHE A 18 -2.91 26.52 -20.16
C PHE A 18 -3.12 27.29 -21.47
N ALA A 19 -2.36 28.38 -21.68
CA ALA A 19 -2.25 29.07 -22.98
C ALA A 19 -1.37 28.24 -23.96
N VAL A 20 -0.28 27.66 -23.44
CA VAL A 20 0.62 26.79 -24.19
C VAL A 20 1.04 25.62 -23.30
N VAL A 21 0.96 24.40 -23.83
CA VAL A 21 1.53 23.22 -23.16
C VAL A 21 2.98 23.08 -23.63
N THR A 22 3.92 23.08 -22.69
CA THR A 22 5.36 22.98 -22.96
C THR A 22 5.94 21.62 -22.66
N ALA A 23 5.30 20.83 -21.77
CA ALA A 23 5.75 19.48 -21.45
C ALA A 23 4.60 18.57 -21.03
N LEU A 24 4.75 17.29 -21.34
CA LEU A 24 3.89 16.20 -20.87
C LEU A 24 4.76 15.17 -20.16
N ASN A 25 4.34 14.77 -18.97
CA ASN A 25 4.94 13.65 -18.24
C ASN A 25 3.92 12.51 -18.18
N LEU A 26 4.23 11.40 -18.85
CA LEU A 26 3.39 10.21 -18.89
C LEU A 26 3.93 9.17 -17.92
N ARG A 27 3.16 8.85 -16.86
CA ARG A 27 3.45 7.78 -15.93
C ARG A 27 2.62 6.57 -16.32
N VAL A 28 3.30 5.55 -16.85
CA VAL A 28 2.67 4.29 -17.26
C VAL A 28 2.61 3.38 -16.04
N ALA A 29 1.41 3.01 -15.63
CA ALA A 29 1.21 1.97 -14.63
C ALA A 29 1.57 0.61 -15.24
N ARG A 30 2.18 -0.26 -14.45
CA ARG A 30 2.51 -1.64 -14.84
C ARG A 30 2.13 -2.58 -13.72
N TRP A 31 1.56 -3.72 -14.08
CA TRP A 31 1.42 -4.83 -13.16
C TRP A 31 2.77 -5.50 -12.98
N VAL A 32 3.37 -5.34 -11.81
CA VAL A 32 4.66 -5.95 -11.47
C VAL A 32 4.55 -6.51 -10.06
N THR A 33 4.97 -7.76 -9.91
CA THR A 33 5.18 -8.42 -8.62
C THR A 33 6.68 -8.69 -8.42
N CYS A 34 7.08 -8.98 -7.20
CA CYS A 34 8.45 -9.34 -6.85
C CYS A 34 8.46 -10.54 -5.91
N PRO A 35 9.54 -11.32 -5.88
CA PRO A 35 9.71 -12.39 -4.90
C PRO A 35 9.70 -11.81 -3.48
N LEU A 36 9.05 -12.52 -2.56
CA LEU A 36 9.08 -12.18 -1.14
C LEU A 36 10.09 -13.08 -0.42
N PRO A 37 10.93 -12.54 0.48
CA PRO A 37 11.79 -13.37 1.31
C PRO A 37 10.98 -14.32 2.19
N THR A 38 11.51 -15.51 2.47
CA THR A 38 10.86 -16.55 3.29
C THR A 38 10.37 -16.02 4.64
N ALA A 39 11.09 -15.09 5.26
CA ALA A 39 10.68 -14.47 6.53
C ALA A 39 9.40 -13.65 6.40
N VAL A 40 9.23 -12.95 5.28
CA VAL A 40 8.01 -12.17 4.97
C VAL A 40 6.86 -13.13 4.64
N GLU A 41 7.09 -14.12 3.80
CA GLU A 41 6.08 -15.14 3.48
C GLU A 41 5.58 -15.85 4.74
N ALA A 42 6.48 -16.27 5.62
CA ALA A 42 6.11 -16.91 6.89
C ALA A 42 5.29 -15.97 7.81
N ALA A 43 5.54 -14.66 7.78
CA ALA A 43 4.74 -13.69 8.52
C ALA A 43 3.33 -13.54 7.92
N LEU A 44 3.21 -13.53 6.59
CA LEU A 44 1.93 -13.49 5.87
C LEU A 44 1.11 -14.77 6.09
N ASP A 45 1.74 -15.93 6.11
CA ASP A 45 1.06 -17.21 6.31
C ASP A 45 0.46 -17.31 7.73
N ARG A 46 1.18 -16.82 8.75
CA ARG A 46 0.64 -16.74 10.11
C ARG A 46 -0.45 -15.68 10.24
N LEU A 47 -0.28 -14.54 9.60
CA LEU A 47 -1.17 -13.38 9.65
C LEU A 47 -1.52 -12.97 11.12
N ASP A 48 -0.52 -13.04 11.99
CA ASP A 48 -0.64 -12.79 13.43
C ASP A 48 -0.36 -11.33 13.81
N ALA A 49 0.18 -10.55 12.87
CA ALA A 49 0.61 -9.19 13.11
C ALA A 49 0.70 -8.36 11.83
N GLY A 50 0.49 -7.06 11.95
CA GLY A 50 0.61 -6.13 10.83
C GLY A 50 2.04 -5.91 10.37
N LEU A 51 2.20 -5.69 9.07
CA LEU A 51 3.47 -5.41 8.41
C LEU A 51 3.46 -4.01 7.78
N LEU A 52 4.48 -3.23 8.06
CA LEU A 52 4.68 -1.91 7.48
C LEU A 52 5.80 -1.97 6.43
N VAL A 53 5.49 -1.64 5.17
CA VAL A 53 6.47 -1.57 4.08
C VAL A 53 7.02 -0.15 4.00
N ALA A 54 8.29 0.03 4.32
CA ALA A 54 8.98 1.31 4.39
C ALA A 54 10.03 1.45 3.28
N GLY A 55 10.13 2.63 2.70
CA GLY A 55 11.15 2.94 1.69
C GLY A 55 10.94 4.30 1.05
N PRO A 56 11.95 4.85 0.37
CA PRO A 56 11.87 6.11 -0.33
C PRO A 56 10.89 6.05 -1.52
N PRO A 57 10.55 7.19 -2.12
CA PRO A 57 9.79 7.22 -3.37
C PRO A 57 10.49 6.41 -4.47
N GLY A 58 9.74 5.57 -5.21
CA GLY A 58 10.27 4.75 -6.29
C GLY A 58 11.00 3.48 -5.86
N SER A 59 11.04 3.14 -4.56
CA SER A 59 11.67 1.90 -4.06
C SER A 59 10.86 0.62 -4.31
N GLY A 60 9.65 0.72 -4.87
CA GLY A 60 8.82 -0.44 -5.17
C GLY A 60 7.86 -0.88 -4.05
N LYS A 61 7.52 0.01 -3.10
CA LYS A 61 6.56 -0.31 -2.01
C LYS A 61 5.24 -0.89 -2.51
N THR A 62 4.63 -0.25 -3.51
CA THR A 62 3.39 -0.73 -4.13
C THR A 62 3.56 -2.11 -4.77
N THR A 63 4.72 -2.38 -5.37
CA THR A 63 5.07 -3.71 -5.93
C THR A 63 5.13 -4.78 -4.85
N VAL A 64 5.79 -4.48 -3.72
CA VAL A 64 5.90 -5.40 -2.58
C VAL A 64 4.52 -5.64 -1.96
N LEU A 65 3.72 -4.59 -1.71
CA LEU A 65 2.35 -4.74 -1.21
C LEU A 65 1.48 -5.59 -2.15
N ARG A 66 1.59 -5.38 -3.47
CA ARG A 66 0.89 -6.20 -4.47
C ARG A 66 1.29 -7.67 -4.37
N SER A 67 2.58 -7.97 -4.24
CA SER A 67 3.07 -9.33 -4.04
C SER A 67 2.52 -9.97 -2.76
N MET A 68 2.42 -9.18 -1.67
CA MET A 68 1.81 -9.63 -0.42
C MET A 68 0.32 -9.94 -0.61
N VAL A 69 -0.43 -9.10 -1.33
CA VAL A 69 -1.85 -9.36 -1.65
C VAL A 69 -2.00 -10.65 -2.45
N CYS A 70 -1.20 -10.83 -3.50
CA CYS A 70 -1.24 -12.06 -4.32
C CYS A 70 -0.94 -13.29 -3.47
N ARG A 71 0.05 -13.22 -2.57
CA ARG A 71 0.40 -14.32 -1.65
C ARG A 71 -0.75 -14.68 -0.71
N LEU A 72 -1.38 -13.68 -0.07
CA LEU A 72 -2.51 -13.89 0.83
C LEU A 72 -3.73 -14.45 0.11
N ALA A 73 -4.03 -13.93 -1.10
CA ALA A 73 -5.14 -14.40 -1.92
C ALA A 73 -4.95 -15.88 -2.33
N ALA A 74 -3.74 -16.28 -2.70
CA ALA A 74 -3.39 -17.67 -2.97
C ALA A 74 -3.56 -18.59 -1.74
N GLY A 75 -3.40 -18.04 -0.53
CA GLY A 75 -3.64 -18.73 0.75
C GLY A 75 -5.11 -18.73 1.22
N ASN A 76 -6.07 -18.37 0.35
CA ASN A 76 -7.51 -18.28 0.66
C ASN A 76 -7.86 -17.35 1.82
N ARG A 77 -7.06 -16.30 2.05
CA ARG A 77 -7.36 -15.26 3.04
C ARG A 77 -8.40 -14.30 2.49
N ILE A 78 -9.33 -13.85 3.35
CA ILE A 78 -10.28 -12.79 3.00
C ILE A 78 -9.57 -11.45 3.14
N ILE A 79 -9.40 -10.73 2.03
CA ILE A 79 -8.58 -9.54 1.94
C ILE A 79 -9.43 -8.37 1.44
N CYS A 80 -9.28 -7.21 2.05
CA CYS A 80 -9.73 -5.95 1.48
C CYS A 80 -8.53 -5.07 1.13
N VAL A 81 -8.46 -4.62 -0.11
CA VAL A 81 -7.45 -3.69 -0.57
C VAL A 81 -8.05 -2.30 -0.67
N VAL A 82 -7.46 -1.34 0.00
CA VAL A 82 -7.81 0.07 -0.07
C VAL A 82 -6.83 0.79 -0.97
N ASP A 83 -7.23 0.97 -2.22
CA ASP A 83 -6.42 1.53 -3.31
C ASP A 83 -6.93 2.92 -3.69
N GLU A 84 -6.70 3.91 -2.81
CA GLU A 84 -7.21 5.28 -2.99
C GLU A 84 -6.77 5.91 -4.31
N ARG A 85 -5.58 5.57 -4.80
CA ARG A 85 -5.00 6.14 -6.02
C ARG A 85 -5.22 5.29 -7.27
N GLY A 86 -5.71 4.06 -7.13
CA GLY A 86 -5.83 3.11 -8.22
C GLY A 86 -4.46 2.65 -8.77
N GLU A 87 -3.45 2.53 -7.90
CA GLU A 87 -2.10 2.14 -8.29
C GLU A 87 -1.71 0.75 -7.79
N LEU A 88 -2.42 0.24 -6.78
CA LEU A 88 -2.10 -1.03 -6.13
C LEU A 88 -2.69 -2.22 -6.88
N MET A 89 -4.00 -2.22 -7.12
CA MET A 89 -4.72 -3.36 -7.69
C MET A 89 -5.54 -3.04 -8.94
N ALA A 90 -5.81 -1.76 -9.24
CA ALA A 90 -6.69 -1.34 -10.33
C ALA A 90 -6.00 -1.27 -11.71
N ASP A 91 -4.97 -2.08 -11.93
CA ASP A 91 -4.23 -2.08 -13.20
C ASP A 91 -4.94 -2.94 -14.24
N ALA A 92 -5.29 -2.32 -15.38
CA ALA A 92 -5.88 -3.00 -16.53
C ALA A 92 -4.88 -3.96 -17.23
N SER A 93 -3.57 -3.80 -16.96
CA SER A 93 -2.52 -4.66 -17.51
C SER A 93 -2.27 -5.94 -16.71
N CYS A 94 -3.00 -6.14 -15.60
CA CYS A 94 -2.88 -7.34 -14.78
C CYS A 94 -3.28 -8.58 -15.60
N PRO A 95 -2.39 -9.56 -15.79
CA PRO A 95 -2.75 -10.83 -16.40
C PRO A 95 -3.90 -11.50 -15.63
N LEU A 96 -4.78 -12.22 -16.34
CA LEU A 96 -5.92 -12.89 -15.70
C LEU A 96 -5.49 -13.90 -14.63
N GLU A 97 -4.37 -14.58 -14.85
CA GLU A 97 -3.77 -15.52 -13.91
C GLU A 97 -3.22 -14.86 -12.62
N ASP A 98 -2.84 -13.59 -12.70
CA ASP A 98 -2.30 -12.82 -11.57
C ASP A 98 -3.39 -12.03 -10.82
N LYS A 99 -4.62 -12.01 -11.34
CA LYS A 99 -5.71 -11.32 -10.65
C LYS A 99 -5.99 -11.99 -9.31
N PRO A 100 -6.17 -11.20 -8.25
CA PRO A 100 -6.52 -11.74 -6.95
C PRO A 100 -7.75 -12.65 -7.07
N ALA A 101 -7.74 -13.71 -6.29
CA ALA A 101 -8.84 -14.66 -6.22
C ALA A 101 -10.14 -13.98 -5.72
N VAL A 102 -11.25 -14.71 -5.78
CA VAL A 102 -12.62 -14.27 -5.41
C VAL A 102 -12.72 -13.69 -3.98
N ASN A 103 -11.75 -13.97 -3.14
CA ASN A 103 -11.67 -13.53 -1.74
C ASN A 103 -10.90 -12.21 -1.52
N CYS A 104 -10.67 -11.43 -2.59
CA CYS A 104 -9.99 -10.14 -2.53
C CYS A 104 -10.89 -9.03 -3.06
N ASP A 105 -11.43 -8.21 -2.16
CA ASP A 105 -12.23 -7.04 -2.49
C ASP A 105 -11.38 -5.78 -2.60
N VAL A 106 -11.62 -4.95 -3.61
CA VAL A 106 -10.81 -3.74 -3.86
C VAL A 106 -11.69 -2.48 -3.82
N TYR A 107 -11.38 -1.60 -2.87
CA TYR A 107 -11.96 -0.27 -2.78
C TYR A 107 -11.07 0.74 -3.51
N THR A 108 -11.43 1.06 -4.75
CA THR A 108 -10.65 1.99 -5.59
C THR A 108 -11.23 3.40 -5.54
N ARG A 109 -10.35 4.41 -5.35
CA ARG A 109 -10.72 5.84 -5.33
C ARG A 109 -11.67 6.26 -4.21
N TYR A 110 -11.79 5.48 -3.17
CA TYR A 110 -12.44 5.90 -1.93
C TYR A 110 -11.42 6.60 -1.02
N PRO A 111 -11.85 7.59 -0.22
CA PRO A 111 -11.04 8.09 0.89
C PRO A 111 -10.67 6.92 1.81
N LYS A 112 -9.41 6.80 2.18
CA LYS A 112 -8.84 5.61 2.84
C LYS A 112 -9.57 5.22 4.11
N ALA A 113 -9.76 6.17 5.04
CA ALA A 113 -10.46 5.92 6.29
C ALA A 113 -11.90 5.40 6.07
N LYS A 114 -12.60 5.95 5.07
CA LYS A 114 -13.96 5.51 4.73
C LYS A 114 -13.98 4.10 4.13
N ALA A 115 -13.02 3.77 3.28
CA ALA A 115 -12.90 2.44 2.71
C ALA A 115 -12.58 1.38 3.78
N ILE A 116 -11.71 1.69 4.74
CA ILE A 116 -11.40 0.82 5.88
C ILE A 116 -12.67 0.57 6.72
N GLU A 117 -13.42 1.62 7.07
CA GLU A 117 -14.68 1.50 7.80
C GLU A 117 -15.68 0.59 7.08
N MET A 118 -15.86 0.78 5.77
CA MET A 118 -16.77 -0.03 4.95
C MET A 118 -16.30 -1.48 4.88
N ALA A 119 -15.01 -1.73 4.68
CA ALA A 119 -14.44 -3.06 4.65
C ALA A 119 -14.72 -3.81 5.96
N LEU A 120 -14.49 -3.18 7.11
CA LEU A 120 -14.73 -3.76 8.43
C LEU A 120 -16.20 -4.10 8.68
N ARG A 121 -17.12 -3.23 8.23
CA ARG A 121 -18.57 -3.43 8.44
C ARG A 121 -19.18 -4.48 7.53
N CYS A 122 -18.67 -4.62 6.30
CA CYS A 122 -19.37 -5.38 5.25
C CYS A 122 -18.64 -6.67 4.84
N MET A 123 -17.31 -6.72 4.92
CA MET A 123 -16.53 -7.79 4.31
C MET A 123 -15.89 -8.75 5.31
N ASN A 124 -15.84 -8.40 6.60
CA ASN A 124 -15.18 -9.18 7.65
C ASN A 124 -13.77 -9.66 7.24
N PRO A 125 -12.87 -8.76 6.84
CA PRO A 125 -11.57 -9.12 6.29
C PRO A 125 -10.63 -9.65 7.37
N GLN A 126 -9.82 -10.65 7.01
CA GLN A 126 -8.69 -11.09 7.82
C GLN A 126 -7.49 -10.15 7.68
N ALA A 127 -7.34 -9.56 6.48
CA ALA A 127 -6.32 -8.56 6.19
C ALA A 127 -6.88 -7.35 5.45
N ILE A 128 -6.42 -6.16 5.84
CA ILE A 128 -6.65 -4.91 5.11
C ILE A 128 -5.31 -4.40 4.60
N VAL A 129 -5.22 -4.19 3.29
CA VAL A 129 -3.99 -3.69 2.64
C VAL A 129 -4.22 -2.27 2.16
N CYS A 130 -3.37 -1.33 2.59
CA CYS A 130 -3.47 0.08 2.24
C CYS A 130 -2.14 0.60 1.71
N ASP A 131 -2.18 1.47 0.71
CA ASP A 131 -0.99 2.21 0.28
C ASP A 131 -0.89 3.56 0.98
N GLU A 132 0.33 4.00 1.26
CA GLU A 132 0.70 5.33 1.79
C GLU A 132 -0.11 5.83 3.00
N LEU A 133 0.04 5.18 4.15
CA LEU A 133 -0.48 5.71 5.42
C LEU A 133 0.33 6.95 5.87
N GLY A 134 -0.35 7.93 6.44
CA GLY A 134 0.34 9.13 6.94
C GLY A 134 -0.55 10.19 7.58
N THR A 135 -1.86 10.02 7.65
CA THR A 135 -2.78 10.99 8.22
C THR A 135 -3.30 10.59 9.60
N ALA A 136 -3.82 11.56 10.34
CA ALA A 136 -4.50 11.28 11.62
C ALA A 136 -5.74 10.40 11.44
N ALA A 137 -6.48 10.61 10.35
CA ALA A 137 -7.66 9.81 10.01
C ALA A 137 -7.29 8.36 9.69
N ASP A 138 -6.10 8.12 9.11
CA ASP A 138 -5.60 6.76 8.89
C ASP A 138 -5.37 6.05 10.23
N ALA A 139 -4.78 6.74 11.22
CA ALA A 139 -4.55 6.14 12.53
C ALA A 139 -5.86 5.76 13.26
N GLU A 140 -6.87 6.63 13.20
CA GLU A 140 -8.20 6.35 13.76
C GLU A 140 -8.87 5.14 13.10
N ALA A 141 -8.75 5.02 11.78
CA ALA A 141 -9.28 3.88 11.04
C ALA A 141 -8.55 2.57 11.38
N LEU A 142 -7.22 2.63 11.61
CA LEU A 142 -6.43 1.49 12.07
C LEU A 142 -6.85 1.02 13.46
N GLU A 143 -7.06 1.95 14.41
CA GLU A 143 -7.53 1.64 15.77
C GLU A 143 -8.88 0.90 15.73
N ALA A 144 -9.83 1.38 14.90
CA ALA A 144 -11.10 0.71 14.72
C ALA A 144 -10.95 -0.70 14.10
N GLY A 145 -10.02 -0.86 13.16
CA GLY A 145 -9.74 -2.15 12.53
C GLY A 145 -9.10 -3.17 13.45
N LEU A 146 -8.19 -2.73 14.31
CA LEU A 146 -7.58 -3.60 15.34
C LEU A 146 -8.61 -4.15 16.31
N ALA A 147 -9.56 -3.33 16.73
CA ALA A 147 -10.66 -3.77 17.57
C ALA A 147 -11.53 -4.85 16.91
N SER A 148 -11.54 -4.92 15.59
CA SER A 148 -12.26 -5.95 14.81
C SER A 148 -11.43 -7.21 14.53
N GLY A 149 -10.14 -7.25 14.93
CA GLY A 149 -9.22 -8.36 14.71
C GLY A 149 -8.62 -8.44 13.30
N ALA A 150 -8.79 -7.42 12.46
CA ALA A 150 -8.18 -7.35 11.15
C ALA A 150 -6.69 -7.03 11.24
N VAL A 151 -5.86 -7.71 10.43
CA VAL A 151 -4.43 -7.43 10.30
C VAL A 151 -4.19 -6.41 9.20
N PHE A 152 -3.31 -5.43 9.45
CA PHE A 152 -2.99 -4.39 8.48
C PHE A 152 -1.65 -4.62 7.78
N LEU A 153 -1.65 -4.47 6.47
CA LEU A 153 -0.45 -4.36 5.64
C LEU A 153 -0.47 -2.99 4.97
N ALA A 154 0.56 -2.19 5.17
CA ALA A 154 0.55 -0.84 4.64
C ALA A 154 1.94 -0.35 4.23
N SER A 155 1.99 0.72 3.45
CA SER A 155 3.25 1.38 3.13
C SER A 155 3.36 2.77 3.72
N VAL A 156 4.62 3.18 3.94
CA VAL A 156 4.99 4.54 4.38
C VAL A 156 6.24 5.01 3.66
N HIS A 157 6.36 6.33 3.53
CA HIS A 157 7.61 6.93 3.09
C HIS A 157 8.59 7.06 4.26
N CYS A 158 9.54 6.13 4.35
CA CYS A 158 10.57 6.15 5.38
C CYS A 158 11.85 5.46 4.87
N GLU A 159 13.00 6.05 5.08
CA GLU A 159 14.26 5.58 4.51
C GLU A 159 15.01 4.61 5.42
N SER A 160 14.83 4.73 6.74
CA SER A 160 15.54 3.88 7.71
C SER A 160 14.69 3.63 8.97
N PRO A 161 15.02 2.59 9.76
CA PRO A 161 14.38 2.34 11.05
C PRO A 161 14.45 3.53 12.02
N GLU A 162 15.58 4.25 12.04
CA GLU A 162 15.75 5.42 12.90
C GLU A 162 14.83 6.55 12.49
N SER A 163 14.70 6.81 11.17
CA SER A 163 13.82 7.86 10.66
C SER A 163 12.34 7.54 10.86
N LEU A 164 11.99 6.27 11.00
CA LEU A 164 10.62 5.84 11.29
C LEU A 164 10.14 6.35 12.66
N GLN A 165 11.02 6.31 13.68
CA GLN A 165 10.71 6.75 15.04
C GLN A 165 10.65 8.28 15.19
N HIS A 166 11.37 9.00 14.32
CA HIS A 166 11.49 10.46 14.41
C HIS A 166 10.44 11.25 13.62
N LYS A 167 9.59 10.57 12.83
CA LYS A 167 8.51 11.24 12.08
C LYS A 167 7.24 11.33 12.93
N PRO A 168 6.80 12.54 13.37
CA PRO A 168 5.63 12.67 14.24
C PRO A 168 4.34 12.07 13.65
N GLN A 169 4.21 12.12 12.32
CA GLN A 169 3.06 11.55 11.61
C GLN A 169 3.03 10.02 11.72
N LEU A 170 4.21 9.37 11.75
CA LEU A 170 4.31 7.92 11.89
C LEU A 170 4.26 7.47 13.36
N ALA A 171 4.65 8.30 14.30
CA ALA A 171 4.60 7.99 15.72
C ALA A 171 3.18 7.62 16.16
N ARG A 172 2.16 8.34 15.70
CA ARG A 172 0.76 8.00 15.98
C ARG A 172 0.37 6.66 15.35
N LEU A 173 0.73 6.41 14.10
CA LEU A 173 0.46 5.13 13.42
C LEU A 173 1.12 3.95 14.13
N LEU A 174 2.36 4.11 14.56
CA LEU A 174 3.08 3.08 15.32
C LEU A 174 2.47 2.89 16.70
N GLY A 175 2.03 3.97 17.34
CA GLY A 175 1.37 3.96 18.64
C GLY A 175 0.04 3.20 18.66
N THR A 176 -0.60 2.97 17.52
CA THR A 176 -1.81 2.14 17.44
C THR A 176 -1.55 0.67 17.77
N GLY A 177 -0.31 0.19 17.63
CA GLY A 177 0.04 -1.23 17.72
C GLY A 177 -0.38 -2.07 16.50
N ALA A 178 -0.89 -1.43 15.44
CA ALA A 178 -1.32 -2.13 14.21
C ALA A 178 -0.17 -2.84 13.49
N PHE A 179 1.04 -2.37 13.67
CA PHE A 179 2.23 -2.89 13.02
C PHE A 179 3.25 -3.35 14.05
N THR A 180 3.66 -4.60 13.99
CA THR A 180 4.71 -5.15 14.86
C THR A 180 6.03 -5.33 14.16
N ARG A 181 6.05 -5.26 12.84
CA ARG A 181 7.26 -5.39 12.01
C ARG A 181 7.24 -4.40 10.87
N ALA A 182 8.42 -3.94 10.49
CA ALA A 182 8.63 -3.14 9.28
C ALA A 182 9.58 -3.86 8.31
N VAL A 183 9.22 -3.80 7.05
CA VAL A 183 9.99 -4.30 5.91
C VAL A 183 10.59 -3.10 5.21
N PHE A 184 11.91 -2.93 5.24
CA PHE A 184 12.62 -1.84 4.60
C PHE A 184 13.12 -2.25 3.22
N LEU A 185 12.91 -1.40 2.23
CA LEU A 185 13.33 -1.63 0.86
C LEU A 185 14.72 -1.05 0.59
N ALA A 186 15.47 -1.68 -0.30
CA ALA A 186 16.85 -1.32 -0.63
C ALA A 186 17.01 0.07 -1.29
N GLY A 187 15.91 0.60 -1.85
CA GLY A 187 15.91 1.92 -2.44
C GLY A 187 15.52 1.93 -3.91
N ARG A 188 15.78 3.08 -4.56
CA ARG A 188 15.32 3.33 -5.94
C ARG A 188 16.11 2.52 -6.97
N ASP A 189 17.36 2.21 -6.70
CA ASP A 189 18.23 1.49 -7.64
C ASP A 189 17.90 0.00 -7.72
N GLN A 190 17.20 -0.53 -6.72
CA GLN A 190 16.77 -1.91 -6.61
C GLN A 190 15.29 -1.99 -6.19
N PRO A 191 14.36 -1.50 -7.04
CA PRO A 191 12.95 -1.40 -6.67
C PRO A 191 12.33 -2.78 -6.43
N GLY A 192 11.61 -2.91 -5.29
CA GLY A 192 10.99 -4.15 -4.88
C GLY A 192 11.92 -5.10 -4.11
N GLN A 193 13.20 -4.79 -3.99
CA GLN A 193 14.11 -5.58 -3.18
C GLN A 193 13.97 -5.20 -1.70
N ILE A 194 13.72 -6.21 -0.88
CA ILE A 194 13.66 -6.08 0.57
C ILE A 194 15.09 -6.17 1.12
N ALA A 195 15.52 -5.12 1.83
CA ALA A 195 16.83 -5.06 2.47
C ALA A 195 16.82 -5.76 3.85
N GLN A 196 15.77 -5.50 4.63
CA GLN A 196 15.65 -6.09 5.97
C GLN A 196 14.19 -6.06 6.46
N MET A 197 13.90 -6.93 7.44
CA MET A 197 12.68 -6.87 8.23
C MET A 197 13.07 -6.71 9.70
N VAL A 198 12.52 -5.70 10.36
CA VAL A 198 12.83 -5.38 11.76
C VAL A 198 11.57 -5.39 12.62
N PRO A 199 11.66 -5.75 13.90
CA PRO A 199 10.57 -5.55 14.84
C PRO A 199 10.36 -4.05 15.10
N LEU A 200 9.13 -3.65 15.39
CA LEU A 200 8.74 -2.27 15.75
C LEU A 200 8.44 -2.12 17.25
N VAL A 201 8.36 -3.22 17.96
CA VAL A 201 8.10 -3.30 19.40
C VAL A 201 9.21 -4.07 20.06
#